data_9e73f0cfe24f88a5198f19a6c574004f
#
_entry.id   9e73f0cfe24f88a5198f19a6c574004f
#
_cell.length_a   1.000
_cell.length_b   1.000
_cell.length_c   1.000
_cell.angle_alpha   90.00
_cell.angle_beta   90.00
_cell.angle_gamma   90.00
#
_symmetry.space_group_name_H-M   'P 1'
#
loop_
_entity.id
_entity.type
_entity.pdbx_description
1 polymer ?
#
loop_
_entity_poly.entity_id
_entity_poly.type
_entity_poly.pdbx_seq_one_letter_code
_entity_poly.pdbx_strand_id
1 'polypeptide(L)'
;MTVDILFPFYGDVALMKQAVRSIIGQTNPDWRLVVVDDGYPDDSIPGWFESLDDSRITYMRNEKNLGANGNYTKALSFVENDLVTVMGADDVMLPNYIDWLVEAASANPDAEIFQPGCVVIDEHNALSNTLVERVKDHYRPSTAVVLRGEELATSILRGNWLYFPSLGWKASTITKIGFRKGLNVVQDAALVLDVAMHNGGLFYDPTVAFMYRRHGGSDSSWRALEGTRFDEERAFFNQMADEMTAKGWPKACLLYTSD
;
A
#
# COMPACT_ATOMS: atom_id res chain seq x y z
N MET A 1 -1.44 -11.35 -17.97
CA MET A 1 -0.97 -11.68 -16.59
C MET A 1 -2.00 -11.12 -15.64
N THR A 2 -2.69 -11.98 -14.90
CA THR A 2 -3.75 -11.54 -13.96
C THR A 2 -3.16 -10.91 -12.71
N VAL A 3 -3.76 -9.83 -12.21
CA VAL A 3 -3.35 -9.13 -11.00
C VAL A 3 -4.36 -9.39 -9.89
N ASP A 4 -3.90 -9.85 -8.73
CA ASP A 4 -4.73 -9.92 -7.53
C ASP A 4 -4.85 -8.55 -6.89
N ILE A 5 -6.07 -8.09 -6.70
CA ILE A 5 -6.37 -6.85 -5.95
C ILE A 5 -6.98 -7.28 -4.62
N LEU A 6 -6.18 -7.19 -3.56
CA LEU A 6 -6.64 -7.44 -2.21
C LEU A 6 -7.23 -6.15 -1.64
N PHE A 7 -8.40 -6.26 -1.06
CA PHE A 7 -9.18 -5.12 -0.61
C PHE A 7 -9.66 -5.33 0.83
N PRO A 8 -8.77 -5.16 1.82
CA PRO A 8 -9.17 -5.18 3.22
C PRO A 8 -10.05 -3.97 3.51
N PHE A 9 -11.25 -4.20 4.05
CA PHE A 9 -12.25 -3.15 4.26
C PHE A 9 -12.72 -3.08 5.71
N TYR A 10 -12.72 -1.88 6.24
CA TYR A 10 -13.47 -1.45 7.44
C TYR A 10 -13.55 0.07 7.43
N GLY A 11 -14.68 0.66 6.99
CA GLY A 11 -14.75 2.12 6.89
C GLY A 11 -15.97 2.62 6.12
N ASP A 12 -15.82 3.77 5.47
CA ASP A 12 -16.90 4.45 4.74
C ASP A 12 -17.36 3.65 3.53
N VAL A 13 -18.63 3.26 3.51
CA VAL A 13 -19.25 2.44 2.45
C VAL A 13 -19.34 3.19 1.12
N ALA A 14 -19.50 4.51 1.14
CA ALA A 14 -19.59 5.28 -0.10
C ALA A 14 -18.22 5.37 -0.78
N LEU A 15 -17.16 5.57 -0.02
CA LEU A 15 -15.77 5.54 -0.53
C LEU A 15 -15.40 4.13 -1.02
N MET A 16 -15.73 3.10 -0.25
CA MET A 16 -15.54 1.70 -0.67
C MET A 16 -16.19 1.41 -2.02
N LYS A 17 -17.43 1.85 -2.22
CA LYS A 17 -18.13 1.69 -3.50
C LYS A 17 -17.46 2.46 -4.64
N GLN A 18 -16.87 3.63 -4.38
CA GLN A 18 -16.08 4.37 -5.38
C GLN A 18 -14.80 3.61 -5.73
N ALA A 19 -14.07 3.12 -4.73
CA ALA A 19 -12.86 2.34 -4.92
C ALA A 19 -13.12 1.08 -5.77
N VAL A 20 -14.15 0.29 -5.43
CA VAL A 20 -14.52 -0.91 -6.21
C VAL A 20 -14.92 -0.57 -7.65
N ARG A 21 -15.69 0.52 -7.85
CA ARG A 21 -16.04 0.96 -9.23
C ARG A 21 -14.80 1.37 -10.03
N SER A 22 -13.78 1.92 -9.41
CA SER A 22 -12.53 2.27 -10.08
C SER A 22 -11.75 1.03 -10.55
N ILE A 23 -11.85 -0.07 -9.80
CA ILE A 23 -11.30 -1.37 -10.19
C ILE A 23 -12.08 -1.97 -11.36
N ILE A 24 -13.41 -1.94 -11.29
CA ILE A 24 -14.26 -2.41 -12.41
C ILE A 24 -14.00 -1.62 -13.70
N GLY A 25 -13.65 -0.33 -13.56
CA GLY A 25 -13.34 0.58 -14.67
C GLY A 25 -11.93 0.44 -15.25
N GLN A 26 -11.15 -0.58 -14.90
CA GLN A 26 -9.84 -0.80 -15.49
C GLN A 26 -9.93 -1.14 -16.98
N THR A 27 -9.01 -0.59 -17.79
CA THR A 27 -8.92 -0.87 -19.23
C THR A 27 -8.50 -2.32 -19.49
N ASN A 28 -7.59 -2.84 -18.69
CA ASN A 28 -7.18 -4.23 -18.73
C ASN A 28 -8.12 -5.08 -17.86
N PRO A 29 -8.80 -6.09 -18.40
CA PRO A 29 -9.74 -6.92 -17.65
C PRO A 29 -9.08 -8.01 -16.80
N ASP A 30 -7.77 -8.21 -16.93
CA ASP A 30 -7.02 -9.31 -16.28
C ASP A 30 -6.71 -9.02 -14.81
N TRP A 31 -7.75 -8.89 -14.01
CA TRP A 31 -7.65 -8.71 -12.55
C TRP A 31 -8.66 -9.59 -11.81
N ARG A 32 -8.37 -9.85 -10.56
CA ARG A 32 -9.25 -10.50 -9.59
C ARG A 32 -9.30 -9.66 -8.32
N LEU A 33 -10.49 -9.31 -7.85
CA LEU A 33 -10.71 -8.55 -6.63
C LEU A 33 -11.14 -9.47 -5.49
N VAL A 34 -10.42 -9.42 -4.38
CA VAL A 34 -10.78 -10.14 -3.15
C VAL A 34 -11.02 -9.12 -2.04
N VAL A 35 -12.29 -8.95 -1.69
CA VAL A 35 -12.73 -8.04 -0.63
C VAL A 35 -12.82 -8.79 0.69
N VAL A 36 -12.10 -8.34 1.70
CA VAL A 36 -12.13 -8.88 3.06
C VAL A 36 -12.70 -7.82 3.99
N ASP A 37 -14.01 -7.88 4.20
CA ASP A 37 -14.74 -7.02 5.13
C ASP A 37 -14.44 -7.46 6.57
N ASP A 38 -13.88 -6.57 7.37
CA ASP A 38 -13.50 -6.85 8.76
C ASP A 38 -14.67 -6.77 9.76
N GLY A 39 -15.85 -7.18 9.31
CA GLY A 39 -17.07 -7.19 10.14
C GLY A 39 -17.66 -5.78 10.31
N TYR A 40 -17.62 -4.94 9.27
CA TYR A 40 -18.22 -3.61 9.34
C TYR A 40 -19.73 -3.69 9.57
N PRO A 41 -20.30 -2.86 10.49
CA PRO A 41 -21.69 -3.02 10.93
C PRO A 41 -22.70 -2.40 9.95
N ASP A 42 -22.65 -2.83 8.67
CA ASP A 42 -23.62 -2.46 7.63
C ASP A 42 -24.02 -3.70 6.82
N ASP A 43 -25.28 -4.15 7.02
CA ASP A 43 -25.80 -5.37 6.39
C ASP A 43 -26.19 -5.17 4.90
N SER A 44 -26.09 -3.95 4.38
CA SER A 44 -26.32 -3.68 2.94
C SER A 44 -25.15 -4.06 2.05
N ILE A 45 -23.95 -4.22 2.61
CA ILE A 45 -22.71 -4.45 1.87
C ILE A 45 -22.73 -5.77 1.09
N PRO A 46 -23.07 -6.94 1.69
CA PRO A 46 -23.11 -8.20 0.95
C PRO A 46 -24.01 -8.15 -0.26
N GLY A 47 -25.26 -7.67 -0.10
CA GLY A 47 -26.22 -7.54 -1.20
C GLY A 47 -25.78 -6.56 -2.29
N TRP A 48 -24.99 -5.53 -1.94
CA TRP A 48 -24.41 -4.65 -2.95
C TRP A 48 -23.34 -5.36 -3.77
N PHE A 49 -22.44 -6.15 -3.16
CA PHE A 49 -21.46 -6.95 -3.91
C PHE A 49 -22.12 -8.01 -4.78
N GLU A 50 -23.14 -8.70 -4.28
CA GLU A 50 -23.95 -9.63 -5.07
C GLU A 50 -24.59 -8.96 -6.30
N SER A 51 -25.05 -7.72 -6.17
CA SER A 51 -25.67 -6.96 -7.25
C SER A 51 -24.72 -6.54 -8.38
N LEU A 52 -23.40 -6.61 -8.18
CA LEU A 52 -22.39 -6.30 -9.20
C LEU A 52 -22.34 -7.38 -10.30
N ASP A 53 -22.70 -8.62 -9.97
CA ASP A 53 -22.73 -9.78 -10.88
C ASP A 53 -21.44 -9.94 -11.73
N ASP A 54 -20.27 -9.72 -11.09
CA ASP A 54 -18.95 -9.81 -11.73
C ASP A 54 -18.18 -10.99 -11.12
N SER A 55 -17.94 -12.03 -11.91
CA SER A 55 -17.26 -13.26 -11.48
C SER A 55 -15.81 -13.06 -11.05
N ARG A 56 -15.20 -11.90 -11.34
CA ARG A 56 -13.83 -11.54 -10.91
C ARG A 56 -13.80 -11.02 -9.48
N ILE A 57 -14.96 -10.79 -8.85
CA ILE A 57 -15.08 -10.22 -7.51
C ILE A 57 -15.47 -11.32 -6.52
N THR A 58 -14.68 -11.48 -5.49
CA THR A 58 -15.00 -12.32 -4.33
C THR A 58 -15.15 -11.43 -3.11
N TYR A 59 -16.31 -11.47 -2.47
CA TYR A 59 -16.57 -10.79 -1.21
C TYR A 59 -16.65 -11.79 -0.07
N MET A 60 -15.99 -11.50 1.03
CA MET A 60 -16.11 -12.23 2.30
C MET A 60 -16.13 -11.29 3.48
N ARG A 61 -16.85 -11.69 4.53
CA ARG A 61 -16.95 -10.93 5.77
C ARG A 61 -16.40 -11.72 6.94
N ASN A 62 -15.58 -11.10 7.75
CA ASN A 62 -15.07 -11.70 8.98
C ASN A 62 -16.18 -11.79 10.02
N GLU A 63 -16.21 -12.88 10.78
CA GLU A 63 -17.16 -13.06 11.90
C GLU A 63 -16.95 -12.02 13.02
N LYS A 64 -15.71 -11.49 13.13
CA LYS A 64 -15.32 -10.47 14.09
C LYS A 64 -14.25 -9.57 13.48
N ASN A 65 -14.17 -8.34 13.97
CA ASN A 65 -13.12 -7.41 13.61
C ASN A 65 -11.74 -7.95 14.07
N LEU A 66 -10.81 -8.08 13.12
CA LEU A 66 -9.43 -8.55 13.35
C LEU A 66 -8.46 -7.39 13.54
N GLY A 67 -8.91 -6.16 13.29
CA GLY A 67 -8.09 -4.97 13.18
C GLY A 67 -7.28 -4.92 11.87
N ALA A 68 -6.72 -3.74 11.57
CA ALA A 68 -6.07 -3.49 10.28
C ALA A 68 -5.00 -4.56 9.95
N ASN A 69 -4.02 -4.78 10.82
CA ASN A 69 -2.95 -5.74 10.60
C ASN A 69 -3.46 -7.18 10.41
N GLY A 70 -4.46 -7.59 11.21
CA GLY A 70 -5.09 -8.90 11.09
C GLY A 70 -5.82 -9.08 9.76
N ASN A 71 -6.56 -8.07 9.34
CA ASN A 71 -7.32 -8.09 8.09
C ASN A 71 -6.40 -8.07 6.85
N TYR A 72 -5.34 -7.26 6.87
CA TYR A 72 -4.30 -7.26 5.83
C TYR A 72 -3.60 -8.63 5.72
N THR A 73 -3.23 -9.21 6.86
CA THR A 73 -2.60 -10.54 6.90
C THR A 73 -3.55 -11.62 6.34
N LYS A 74 -4.84 -11.54 6.69
CA LYS A 74 -5.84 -12.45 6.14
C LYS A 74 -6.01 -12.26 4.63
N ALA A 75 -6.05 -11.02 4.15
CA ALA A 75 -6.16 -10.73 2.72
C ALA A 75 -5.00 -11.34 1.93
N LEU A 76 -3.76 -11.29 2.43
CA LEU A 76 -2.60 -11.92 1.79
C LEU A 76 -2.75 -13.44 1.61
N SER A 77 -3.53 -14.11 2.44
CA SER A 77 -3.74 -15.56 2.30
C SER A 77 -4.55 -15.96 1.06
N PHE A 78 -5.15 -15.01 0.38
CA PHE A 78 -5.95 -15.21 -0.84
C PHE A 78 -5.19 -14.91 -2.14
N VAL A 79 -3.89 -14.63 -2.06
CA VAL A 79 -3.04 -14.42 -3.25
C VAL A 79 -2.94 -15.72 -4.05
N GLU A 80 -3.23 -15.64 -5.36
CA GLU A 80 -3.19 -16.78 -6.28
C GLU A 80 -2.37 -16.48 -7.55
N ASN A 81 -2.20 -15.19 -7.90
CA ASN A 81 -1.53 -14.76 -9.11
C ASN A 81 -0.14 -14.18 -8.81
N ASP A 82 0.69 -13.99 -9.85
CA ASP A 82 2.09 -13.55 -9.71
C ASP A 82 2.25 -12.09 -9.29
N LEU A 83 1.25 -11.26 -9.62
CA LEU A 83 1.22 -9.84 -9.24
C LEU A 83 0.04 -9.58 -8.31
N VAL A 84 0.28 -8.74 -7.30
CA VAL A 84 -0.75 -8.38 -6.31
C VAL A 84 -0.61 -6.90 -5.92
N THR A 85 -1.73 -6.27 -5.62
CA THR A 85 -1.81 -4.97 -4.94
C THR A 85 -2.72 -5.07 -3.72
N VAL A 86 -2.42 -4.30 -2.66
CA VAL A 86 -3.28 -4.19 -1.48
C VAL A 86 -3.85 -2.78 -1.47
N MET A 87 -5.05 -2.64 -2.02
CA MET A 87 -5.68 -1.34 -2.25
C MET A 87 -6.38 -0.82 -1.01
N GLY A 88 -6.28 0.49 -0.77
CA GLY A 88 -7.08 1.18 0.25
C GLY A 88 -8.56 1.28 -0.15
N ALA A 89 -9.42 1.12 0.83
CA ALA A 89 -10.88 1.12 0.59
C ALA A 89 -11.47 2.52 0.31
N ASP A 90 -10.68 3.55 0.38
CA ASP A 90 -11.02 4.96 0.16
C ASP A 90 -10.29 5.59 -1.05
N ASP A 91 -9.39 4.84 -1.67
CA ASP A 91 -8.57 5.29 -2.81
C ASP A 91 -9.24 5.07 -4.16
N VAL A 92 -8.62 5.59 -5.23
CA VAL A 92 -9.12 5.42 -6.60
C VAL A 92 -8.00 4.92 -7.52
N MET A 93 -8.22 3.78 -8.12
CA MET A 93 -7.33 3.22 -9.13
C MET A 93 -7.66 3.83 -10.50
N LEU A 94 -6.71 4.49 -11.18
CA LEU A 94 -6.96 5.04 -12.51
C LEU A 94 -7.08 3.91 -13.55
N PRO A 95 -7.79 4.14 -14.65
CA PRO A 95 -8.09 3.07 -15.62
C PRO A 95 -6.89 2.35 -16.21
N ASN A 96 -5.72 2.98 -16.19
CA ASN A 96 -4.45 2.45 -16.72
C ASN A 96 -3.59 1.69 -15.69
N TYR A 97 -4.06 1.51 -14.45
CA TYR A 97 -3.21 0.95 -13.39
C TYR A 97 -2.78 -0.50 -13.65
N ILE A 98 -3.71 -1.35 -14.07
CA ILE A 98 -3.41 -2.78 -14.33
C ILE A 98 -2.46 -2.94 -15.53
N ASP A 99 -2.70 -2.19 -16.63
CA ASP A 99 -1.78 -2.18 -17.76
C ASP A 99 -0.38 -1.72 -17.35
N TRP A 100 -0.32 -0.58 -16.62
CA TRP A 100 0.93 -0.04 -16.10
C TRP A 100 1.69 -1.06 -15.23
N LEU A 101 1.00 -1.73 -14.29
CA LEU A 101 1.64 -2.69 -13.38
C LEU A 101 2.21 -3.90 -14.13
N VAL A 102 1.46 -4.45 -15.08
CA VAL A 102 1.89 -5.59 -15.90
C VAL A 102 3.10 -5.21 -16.77
N GLU A 103 3.08 -4.03 -17.39
CA GLU A 103 4.19 -3.51 -18.18
C GLU A 103 5.43 -3.25 -17.31
N ALA A 104 5.26 -2.58 -16.17
CA ALA A 104 6.34 -2.28 -15.23
C ALA A 104 7.02 -3.55 -14.71
N ALA A 105 6.23 -4.57 -14.34
CA ALA A 105 6.74 -5.84 -13.87
C ALA A 105 7.48 -6.63 -14.98
N SER A 106 6.97 -6.57 -16.20
CA SER A 106 7.60 -7.23 -17.36
C SER A 106 8.92 -6.58 -17.75
N ALA A 107 8.97 -5.24 -17.70
CA ALA A 107 10.17 -4.47 -18.06
C ALA A 107 11.26 -4.49 -16.98
N ASN A 108 10.87 -4.74 -15.71
CA ASN A 108 11.77 -4.74 -14.55
C ASN A 108 11.66 -6.06 -13.77
N PRO A 109 12.06 -7.20 -14.39
CA PRO A 109 11.85 -8.53 -13.80
C PRO A 109 12.60 -8.74 -12.48
N ASP A 110 13.60 -7.93 -12.21
CA ASP A 110 14.35 -8.00 -10.94
C ASP A 110 13.74 -7.11 -9.82
N ALA A 111 12.78 -6.24 -10.08
CA ALA A 111 12.10 -5.49 -9.03
C ALA A 111 11.02 -6.36 -8.36
N GLU A 112 10.82 -6.17 -7.06
CA GLU A 112 9.82 -6.85 -6.24
C GLU A 112 8.61 -5.98 -5.96
N ILE A 113 8.79 -4.66 -5.97
CA ILE A 113 7.80 -3.63 -5.68
C ILE A 113 7.72 -2.67 -6.86
N PHE A 114 6.52 -2.22 -7.19
CA PHE A 114 6.24 -1.29 -8.29
C PHE A 114 5.41 -0.12 -7.78
N GLN A 115 5.93 1.10 -7.88
CA GLN A 115 5.25 2.33 -7.45
C GLN A 115 4.98 3.22 -8.64
N PRO A 116 3.70 3.47 -9.00
CA PRO A 116 3.34 4.47 -10.01
C PRO A 116 3.43 5.89 -9.46
N GLY A 117 3.32 6.87 -10.34
CA GLY A 117 2.96 8.22 -9.96
C GLY A 117 1.57 8.22 -9.30
N CYS A 118 1.45 8.96 -8.19
CA CYS A 118 0.20 9.16 -7.48
C CYS A 118 -0.15 10.64 -7.42
N VAL A 119 -1.44 10.94 -7.54
CA VAL A 119 -2.01 12.24 -7.16
C VAL A 119 -2.79 12.09 -5.87
N VAL A 120 -2.80 13.13 -5.03
CA VAL A 120 -3.54 13.13 -3.77
C VAL A 120 -4.84 13.88 -3.94
N ILE A 121 -5.93 13.31 -3.45
CA ILE A 121 -7.27 13.89 -3.45
C ILE A 121 -7.83 13.98 -2.04
N ASP A 122 -8.76 14.89 -1.81
CA ASP A 122 -9.52 15.02 -0.56
C ASP A 122 -10.80 14.17 -0.57
N GLU A 123 -11.63 14.30 0.47
CA GLU A 123 -12.93 13.63 0.60
C GLU A 123 -13.94 14.02 -0.48
N HIS A 124 -13.72 15.12 -1.20
CA HIS A 124 -14.58 15.63 -2.28
C HIS A 124 -14.02 15.34 -3.68
N ASN A 125 -12.96 14.53 -3.78
CA ASN A 125 -12.21 14.23 -5.01
C ASN A 125 -11.46 15.44 -5.61
N ALA A 126 -11.28 16.52 -4.86
CA ALA A 126 -10.47 17.66 -5.31
C ALA A 126 -8.98 17.36 -5.06
N LEU A 127 -8.12 17.87 -5.96
CA LEU A 127 -6.67 17.73 -5.80
C LEU A 127 -6.21 18.38 -4.50
N SER A 128 -5.44 17.66 -3.72
CA SER A 128 -4.85 18.11 -2.45
C SER A 128 -3.34 18.25 -2.60
N ASN A 129 -2.80 19.37 -2.11
CA ASN A 129 -1.36 19.66 -2.11
C ASN A 129 -0.97 20.24 -0.76
N THR A 130 -1.01 19.42 0.27
CA THR A 130 -0.62 19.80 1.63
C THR A 130 0.91 19.88 1.78
N LEU A 131 1.37 20.36 2.94
CA LEU A 131 2.80 20.36 3.24
C LEU A 131 3.41 18.95 3.20
N VAL A 132 2.65 17.95 3.63
CA VAL A 132 3.09 16.54 3.62
C VAL A 132 3.34 16.06 2.20
N GLU A 133 2.44 16.36 1.25
CA GLU A 133 2.62 15.99 -0.15
C GLU A 133 3.84 16.68 -0.76
N ARG A 134 4.04 17.97 -0.46
CA ARG A 134 5.24 18.69 -0.94
C ARG A 134 6.55 18.12 -0.39
N VAL A 135 6.56 17.66 0.86
CA VAL A 135 7.72 16.95 1.44
C VAL A 135 7.93 15.62 0.73
N LYS A 136 6.88 14.83 0.51
CA LYS A 136 6.96 13.58 -0.25
C LYS A 136 7.49 13.80 -1.68
N ASP A 137 6.99 14.81 -2.37
CA ASP A 137 7.42 15.18 -3.72
C ASP A 137 8.90 15.60 -3.78
N HIS A 138 9.40 16.24 -2.69
CA HIS A 138 10.83 16.62 -2.62
C HIS A 138 11.76 15.39 -2.56
N TYR A 139 11.35 14.32 -1.88
CA TYR A 139 12.15 13.11 -1.72
C TYR A 139 11.88 12.04 -2.77
N ARG A 140 10.77 12.12 -3.47
CA ARG A 140 10.41 11.20 -4.53
C ARG A 140 11.32 11.37 -5.74
N PRO A 141 11.81 10.29 -6.37
CA PRO A 141 12.53 10.38 -7.64
C PRO A 141 11.71 11.12 -8.71
N SER A 142 12.37 11.89 -9.56
CA SER A 142 11.71 12.66 -10.63
C SER A 142 11.58 11.86 -11.95
N THR A 143 12.29 10.75 -12.08
CA THR A 143 12.32 9.89 -13.26
C THR A 143 12.19 8.43 -12.85
N ALA A 144 11.85 7.57 -13.80
CA ALA A 144 11.80 6.13 -13.58
C ALA A 144 13.18 5.61 -13.10
N VAL A 145 13.13 4.81 -12.01
CA VAL A 145 14.34 4.27 -11.36
C VAL A 145 14.04 2.99 -10.60
N VAL A 146 15.04 2.11 -10.51
CA VAL A 146 15.02 0.96 -9.59
C VAL A 146 15.94 1.27 -8.41
N LEU A 147 15.39 1.30 -7.21
CA LEU A 147 16.13 1.43 -5.94
C LEU A 147 16.22 0.07 -5.26
N ARG A 148 17.39 -0.28 -4.67
CA ARG A 148 17.62 -1.58 -4.04
C ARG A 148 18.35 -1.47 -2.72
N GLY A 149 18.14 -2.44 -1.85
CA GLY A 149 18.93 -2.61 -0.63
C GLY A 149 19.08 -1.33 0.16
N GLU A 150 20.31 -0.93 0.51
CA GLU A 150 20.59 0.28 1.29
C GLU A 150 20.09 1.56 0.61
N GLU A 151 20.15 1.64 -0.71
CA GLU A 151 19.68 2.80 -1.46
C GLU A 151 18.16 2.99 -1.30
N LEU A 152 17.38 1.91 -1.44
CA LEU A 152 15.94 1.90 -1.20
C LEU A 152 15.63 2.30 0.25
N ALA A 153 16.26 1.63 1.21
CA ALA A 153 16.07 1.92 2.63
C ALA A 153 16.37 3.39 2.96
N THR A 154 17.51 3.91 2.47
CA THR A 154 17.91 5.31 2.67
C THR A 154 16.90 6.28 2.06
N SER A 155 16.40 5.98 0.85
CA SER A 155 15.41 6.83 0.18
C SER A 155 14.10 6.92 0.97
N ILE A 156 13.61 5.79 1.48
CA ILE A 156 12.36 5.73 2.27
C ILE A 156 12.53 6.40 3.64
N LEU A 157 13.65 6.20 4.31
CA LEU A 157 13.91 6.78 5.63
C LEU A 157 14.09 8.30 5.60
N ARG A 158 14.54 8.88 4.48
CA ARG A 158 14.63 10.35 4.33
C ARG A 158 13.29 11.06 4.29
N GLY A 159 12.28 10.41 3.74
CA GLY A 159 10.93 10.96 3.65
C GLY A 159 10.04 9.96 2.96
N ASN A 160 9.33 9.14 3.72
CA ASN A 160 8.46 8.08 3.19
C ASN A 160 7.50 8.63 2.11
N TRP A 161 7.99 8.71 0.87
CA TRP A 161 7.27 9.26 -0.29
C TRP A 161 6.32 8.24 -0.93
N LEU A 162 6.29 7.00 -0.43
CA LEU A 162 5.41 5.96 -0.94
C LEU A 162 3.94 6.23 -0.57
N TYR A 163 3.08 5.71 -1.41
CA TYR A 163 1.64 5.55 -1.16
C TYR A 163 1.32 4.06 -1.18
N PHE A 164 1.33 3.43 -0.01
CA PHE A 164 1.23 1.97 0.13
C PHE A 164 0.09 1.34 -0.70
N PRO A 165 -1.14 1.89 -0.73
CA PRO A 165 -2.24 1.30 -1.48
C PRO A 165 -2.06 1.29 -2.99
N SER A 166 -1.10 2.06 -3.52
CA SER A 166 -0.78 2.09 -4.95
C SER A 166 0.33 1.14 -5.35
N LEU A 167 0.97 0.47 -4.36
CA LEU A 167 2.08 -0.44 -4.65
C LEU A 167 1.60 -1.73 -5.30
N GLY A 168 2.19 -2.06 -6.45
CA GLY A 168 2.17 -3.41 -6.99
C GLY A 168 3.33 -4.23 -6.43
N TRP A 169 3.13 -5.52 -6.26
CA TRP A 169 4.09 -6.44 -5.64
C TRP A 169 4.21 -7.71 -6.45
N LYS A 170 5.40 -8.31 -6.46
CA LYS A 170 5.49 -9.74 -6.75
C LYS A 170 4.88 -10.53 -5.61
N ALA A 171 3.94 -11.40 -5.93
CA ALA A 171 3.26 -12.25 -4.96
C ALA A 171 4.24 -13.09 -4.15
N SER A 172 5.26 -13.66 -4.79
CA SER A 172 6.31 -14.46 -4.14
C SER A 172 7.08 -13.68 -3.06
N THR A 173 7.17 -12.36 -3.18
CA THR A 173 7.85 -11.51 -2.21
C THR A 173 6.94 -11.12 -1.05
N ILE A 174 5.77 -10.55 -1.35
CA ILE A 174 4.88 -10.06 -0.28
C ILE A 174 4.33 -11.20 0.58
N THR A 175 4.02 -12.36 0.01
CA THR A 175 3.53 -13.54 0.76
C THR A 175 4.63 -14.17 1.61
N LYS A 176 5.88 -14.14 1.16
CA LYS A 176 7.01 -14.69 1.91
C LYS A 176 7.40 -13.81 3.09
N ILE A 177 7.43 -12.49 2.90
CA ILE A 177 7.82 -11.51 3.94
C ILE A 177 6.65 -11.29 4.89
N GLY A 178 5.48 -10.93 4.36
CA GLY A 178 4.27 -10.64 5.13
C GLY A 178 4.39 -9.40 6.01
N PHE A 179 3.28 -9.06 6.67
CA PHE A 179 3.26 -7.94 7.63
C PHE A 179 3.86 -8.36 8.97
N ARG A 180 4.72 -7.51 9.55
CA ARG A 180 5.23 -7.71 10.93
C ARG A 180 4.06 -7.65 11.92
N LYS A 181 3.99 -8.64 12.81
CA LYS A 181 2.93 -8.69 13.83
C LYS A 181 3.09 -7.55 14.84
N GLY A 182 1.96 -7.00 15.27
CA GLY A 182 1.91 -5.96 16.30
C GLY A 182 2.18 -4.55 15.80
N LEU A 183 2.52 -4.34 14.53
CA LEU A 183 2.61 -3.01 13.92
C LEU A 183 1.26 -2.64 13.31
N ASN A 184 0.75 -1.46 13.65
CA ASN A 184 -0.54 -0.96 13.13
C ASN A 184 -0.39 0.34 12.32
N VAL A 185 0.67 1.10 12.60
CA VAL A 185 0.92 2.41 11.98
C VAL A 185 2.00 2.32 10.92
N VAL A 186 3.11 1.64 11.24
CA VAL A 186 4.28 1.57 10.35
C VAL A 186 4.38 0.26 9.58
N GLN A 187 3.31 -0.54 9.57
CA GLN A 187 3.31 -1.86 8.94
C GLN A 187 3.65 -1.83 7.44
N ASP A 188 3.26 -0.78 6.73
CA ASP A 188 3.54 -0.53 5.32
C ASP A 188 5.02 -0.19 5.09
N ALA A 189 5.55 0.75 5.87
CA ALA A 189 6.96 1.11 5.81
C ALA A 189 7.85 -0.09 6.21
N ALA A 190 7.44 -0.84 7.24
CA ALA A 190 8.14 -2.04 7.69
C ALA A 190 8.25 -3.08 6.57
N LEU A 191 7.15 -3.35 5.85
CA LEU A 191 7.14 -4.32 4.75
C LEU A 191 8.10 -3.91 3.63
N VAL A 192 8.12 -2.64 3.22
CA VAL A 192 9.05 -2.14 2.19
C VAL A 192 10.50 -2.22 2.65
N LEU A 193 10.78 -1.83 3.91
CA LEU A 193 12.12 -1.91 4.47
C LEU A 193 12.59 -3.36 4.62
N ASP A 194 11.69 -4.30 4.95
CA ASP A 194 12.01 -5.72 4.98
C ASP A 194 12.40 -6.26 3.59
N VAL A 195 11.70 -5.82 2.54
CA VAL A 195 12.12 -6.14 1.15
C VAL A 195 13.52 -5.59 0.87
N ALA A 196 13.79 -4.32 1.23
CA ALA A 196 15.11 -3.73 1.09
C ALA A 196 16.18 -4.50 1.86
N MET A 197 15.90 -4.91 3.12
CA MET A 197 16.80 -5.71 3.94
C MET A 197 17.14 -7.07 3.31
N HIS A 198 16.29 -7.61 2.45
CA HIS A 198 16.56 -8.81 1.65
C HIS A 198 17.18 -8.52 0.27
N ASN A 199 17.72 -7.31 0.06
CA ASN A 199 18.25 -6.80 -1.21
C ASN A 199 17.21 -6.74 -2.34
N GLY A 200 15.94 -6.71 -2.00
CA GLY A 200 14.86 -6.51 -2.96
C GLY A 200 14.87 -5.10 -3.53
N GLY A 201 14.23 -4.94 -4.68
CA GLY A 201 14.17 -3.70 -5.43
C GLY A 201 12.74 -3.15 -5.51
N LEU A 202 12.67 -1.82 -5.56
CA LEU A 202 11.47 -1.08 -5.89
C LEU A 202 11.70 -0.33 -7.21
N PHE A 203 10.84 -0.58 -8.18
CA PHE A 203 10.74 0.23 -9.39
C PHE A 203 9.73 1.36 -9.17
N TYR A 204 10.18 2.58 -9.39
CA TYR A 204 9.33 3.78 -9.43
C TYR A 204 9.21 4.26 -10.87
N ASP A 205 7.98 4.66 -11.26
CA ASP A 205 7.68 5.31 -12.53
C ASP A 205 6.73 6.51 -12.28
N PRO A 206 7.05 7.72 -12.78
CA PRO A 206 6.22 8.92 -12.59
C PRO A 206 4.87 8.88 -13.33
N THR A 207 4.60 7.89 -14.18
CA THR A 207 3.30 7.72 -14.86
C THR A 207 2.18 7.63 -13.83
N VAL A 208 1.25 8.59 -13.87
CA VAL A 208 0.15 8.64 -12.90
C VAL A 208 -0.87 7.55 -13.20
N ALA A 209 -1.04 6.64 -12.25
CA ALA A 209 -1.98 5.52 -12.34
C ALA A 209 -2.85 5.34 -11.09
N PHE A 210 -2.71 6.20 -10.07
CA PHE A 210 -3.41 6.05 -8.81
C PHE A 210 -3.74 7.40 -8.17
N MET A 211 -4.90 7.49 -7.49
CA MET A 211 -5.29 8.62 -6.66
C MET A 211 -5.38 8.16 -5.21
N TYR A 212 -4.52 8.72 -4.37
CA TYR A 212 -4.51 8.48 -2.94
C TYR A 212 -5.41 9.48 -2.23
N ARG A 213 -6.34 9.01 -1.39
CA ARG A 213 -7.27 9.89 -0.68
C ARG A 213 -6.75 10.23 0.71
N ARG A 214 -6.85 11.55 1.04
CA ARG A 214 -6.64 12.05 2.40
C ARG A 214 -7.92 12.63 2.94
N HIS A 215 -8.35 12.11 4.08
CA HIS A 215 -9.49 12.65 4.83
C HIS A 215 -9.27 12.48 6.35
N GLY A 216 -9.99 13.28 7.14
CA GLY A 216 -9.82 13.30 8.61
C GLY A 216 -10.23 11.99 9.32
N GLY A 217 -11.02 11.15 8.65
CA GLY A 217 -11.48 9.85 9.16
C GLY A 217 -10.54 8.67 8.87
N SER A 218 -9.38 8.90 8.23
CA SER A 218 -8.43 7.80 7.99
C SER A 218 -7.80 7.30 9.29
N ASP A 219 -7.50 6.00 9.36
CA ASP A 219 -6.89 5.36 10.55
C ASP A 219 -5.58 6.05 10.97
N SER A 220 -4.76 6.47 10.00
CA SER A 220 -3.52 7.20 10.25
C SER A 220 -3.74 8.59 10.86
N SER A 221 -4.82 9.28 10.50
CA SER A 221 -5.15 10.61 11.05
C SER A 221 -5.65 10.51 12.49
N TRP A 222 -6.50 9.54 12.79
CA TRP A 222 -7.04 9.33 14.14
C TRP A 222 -5.95 8.91 15.15
N ARG A 223 -5.07 7.98 14.79
CA ARG A 223 -3.97 7.52 15.65
C ARG A 223 -2.94 8.61 15.93
N ALA A 224 -2.79 9.58 15.03
CA ALA A 224 -1.92 10.74 15.27
C ALA A 224 -2.43 11.61 16.43
N LEU A 225 -3.76 11.72 16.61
CA LEU A 225 -4.37 12.49 17.69
C LEU A 225 -4.22 11.81 19.06
N GLU A 226 -4.15 10.48 19.13
CA GLU A 226 -4.01 9.74 20.38
C GLU A 226 -2.56 9.64 20.91
N GLY A 227 -1.55 10.03 20.12
CA GLY A 227 -0.13 9.97 20.50
C GLY A 227 0.49 8.56 20.42
N THR A 228 -0.29 7.49 20.34
CA THR A 228 0.18 6.09 20.29
C THR A 228 1.00 5.81 19.02
N ARG A 229 0.74 6.58 17.96
CA ARG A 229 1.50 6.55 16.73
C ARG A 229 2.99 6.81 16.93
N PHE A 230 3.35 7.83 17.71
CA PHE A 230 4.74 8.24 17.88
C PHE A 230 5.58 7.20 18.64
N ASP A 231 4.97 6.48 19.58
CA ASP A 231 5.68 5.42 20.33
C ASP A 231 5.98 4.22 19.44
N GLU A 232 5.01 3.80 18.58
CA GLU A 232 5.23 2.70 17.63
C GLU A 232 6.27 3.10 16.57
N GLU A 233 6.16 4.30 15.99
CA GLU A 233 7.13 4.83 15.02
C GLU A 233 8.53 4.86 15.61
N ARG A 234 8.70 5.44 16.80
CA ARG A 234 10.00 5.54 17.48
C ARG A 234 10.61 4.17 17.77
N ALA A 235 9.83 3.24 18.31
CA ALA A 235 10.32 1.90 18.62
C ALA A 235 10.75 1.16 17.35
N PHE A 236 9.93 1.23 16.31
CA PHE A 236 10.21 0.59 15.02
C PHE A 236 11.48 1.15 14.36
N PHE A 237 11.60 2.47 14.28
CA PHE A 237 12.75 3.07 13.60
C PHE A 237 14.07 2.88 14.38
N ASN A 238 14.03 2.86 15.71
CA ASN A 238 15.21 2.48 16.51
C ASN A 238 15.63 1.04 16.20
N GLN A 239 14.67 0.10 16.17
CA GLN A 239 14.95 -1.28 15.78
C GLN A 239 15.55 -1.37 14.38
N MET A 240 14.98 -0.65 13.40
CA MET A 240 15.52 -0.63 12.03
C MET A 240 16.93 -0.06 11.96
N ALA A 241 17.26 0.96 12.75
CA ALA A 241 18.63 1.51 12.82
C ALA A 241 19.63 0.46 13.32
N ASP A 242 19.25 -0.32 14.33
CA ASP A 242 20.10 -1.42 14.85
C ASP A 242 20.27 -2.53 13.81
N GLU A 243 19.19 -2.94 13.14
CA GLU A 243 19.21 -3.96 12.09
C GLU A 243 20.08 -3.53 10.90
N MET A 244 19.99 -2.26 10.48
CA MET A 244 20.79 -1.70 9.38
C MET A 244 22.25 -1.54 9.75
N THR A 245 22.53 -1.17 11.01
CA THR A 245 23.89 -1.14 11.55
C THR A 245 24.54 -2.52 11.49
N ALA A 246 23.82 -3.53 11.98
CA ALA A 246 24.29 -4.92 11.94
C ALA A 246 24.53 -5.43 10.51
N LYS A 247 23.78 -4.90 9.53
CA LYS A 247 23.93 -5.21 8.09
C LYS A 247 25.07 -4.46 7.43
N GLY A 248 25.67 -3.47 8.10
CA GLY A 248 26.73 -2.63 7.55
C GLY A 248 26.23 -1.56 6.56
N TRP A 249 25.06 -1.00 6.82
CA TRP A 249 24.41 0.05 6.01
C TRP A 249 24.52 1.44 6.65
N PRO A 250 25.68 2.11 6.56
CA PRO A 250 25.93 3.36 7.30
C PRO A 250 25.04 4.51 6.81
N LYS A 251 24.64 4.54 5.53
CA LYS A 251 23.83 5.64 4.97
C LYS A 251 22.40 5.62 5.50
N ALA A 252 21.85 4.43 5.69
CA ALA A 252 20.50 4.25 6.22
C ALA A 252 20.44 4.52 7.73
N CYS A 253 21.52 4.22 8.49
CA CYS A 253 21.60 4.46 9.93
C CYS A 253 21.67 5.93 10.30
N LEU A 254 22.43 6.75 9.56
CA LEU A 254 22.69 8.15 9.89
C LEU A 254 21.44 9.04 9.92
N LEU A 255 20.33 8.58 9.34
CA LEU A 255 19.09 9.37 9.27
C LEU A 255 18.28 9.37 10.56
N TYR A 256 18.58 8.46 11.51
CA TYR A 256 17.85 8.33 12.78
C TYR A 256 18.69 8.65 14.01
N THR A 257 19.99 8.86 13.86
CA THR A 257 20.92 9.16 14.97
C THR A 257 21.30 10.64 15.09
N SER A 258 20.77 11.51 14.23
CA SER A 258 20.95 12.96 14.40
C SER A 258 19.92 13.48 15.41
N ASP A 259 20.39 13.79 16.62
CA ASP A 259 19.68 14.52 17.67
C ASP A 259 19.06 15.83 17.17
#